data_f4b14c0728c246d16d5547f6aa011130
#
_entry.id   f4b14c0728c246d16d5547f6aa011130
#
_cell.length_a   1.000
_cell.length_b   1.000
_cell.length_c   1.000
_cell.angle_alpha   90.00
_cell.angle_beta   90.00
_cell.angle_gamma   90.00
#
_symmetry.space_group_name_H-M   'P 1'
#
loop_
_entity.id
_entity.type
_entity.pdbx_description
1 polymer ?
#
loop_
_entity_poly.entity_id
_entity_poly.type
_entity_poly.pdbx_seq_one_letter_code
_entity_poly.pdbx_strand_id
1 'polypeptide(L)'
;MLSKNLISNYITPLNPIPTSFKKTGKIDEKIKCILFDIYGTLFISGSGDISIAEKKSHNIYLLEQLLLKYGIKRKPHIILDDLFSAIKKKHDEMREKGIDFPEVEIDRIWTNILENNDLDFIRKFAVEFEMLVSPVYPMPHTRDLLFACKDSKLLTGIISNAQFYTPYLFKWLLGSDMSNLGFHNDLIIFSYKFGYAKPSTFLFQHAAERLNNMNIRENSVLYIGNDMLKDIYPAKKTGFKTALFAGDSRSLRMRKDDPKCKNLSADIILTDLIQVFDFINCKS
;
A
#
# COMPACT_ATOMS: atom_id res chain seq x y z
N MET A 1 -17.66 -7.89 -12.59
CA MET A 1 -16.95 -6.69 -12.07
C MET A 1 -17.22 -6.59 -10.56
N LEU A 2 -16.19 -6.38 -9.74
CA LEU A 2 -16.36 -6.21 -8.30
C LEU A 2 -17.17 -4.95 -7.99
N SER A 3 -18.17 -5.07 -7.10
CA SER A 3 -19.04 -3.95 -6.71
C SER A 3 -18.78 -3.53 -5.26
N LYS A 4 -19.12 -2.28 -4.90
CA LYS A 4 -19.03 -1.77 -3.53
C LYS A 4 -19.88 -2.60 -2.55
N ASN A 5 -21.01 -3.11 -3.00
CA ASN A 5 -21.91 -3.91 -2.16
C ASN A 5 -21.22 -5.18 -1.63
N LEU A 6 -20.21 -5.71 -2.34
CA LEU A 6 -19.43 -6.86 -1.91
C LEU A 6 -18.74 -6.62 -0.55
N ILE A 7 -18.27 -5.40 -0.34
CA ILE A 7 -17.47 -5.05 0.85
C ILE A 7 -18.23 -4.17 1.85
N SER A 8 -19.47 -3.80 1.58
CA SER A 8 -20.23 -2.84 2.42
C SER A 8 -20.28 -3.24 3.90
N ASN A 9 -20.38 -4.55 4.18
CA ASN A 9 -20.44 -5.07 5.54
C ASN A 9 -19.06 -5.09 6.27
N TYR A 10 -17.97 -4.90 5.55
CA TYR A 10 -16.61 -4.87 6.09
C TYR A 10 -16.06 -3.44 6.23
N ILE A 11 -16.74 -2.43 5.66
CA ILE A 11 -16.33 -1.04 5.78
C ILE A 11 -16.77 -0.51 7.14
N THR A 12 -15.80 -0.37 8.03
CA THR A 12 -15.99 0.30 9.32
C THR A 12 -15.14 1.56 9.35
N PRO A 13 -15.71 2.73 9.69
CA PRO A 13 -14.93 3.95 9.86
C PRO A 13 -13.79 3.73 10.86
N LEU A 14 -12.58 4.07 10.43
CA LEU A 14 -11.38 4.03 11.25
C LEU A 14 -10.84 5.44 11.40
N ASN A 15 -10.41 5.77 12.62
CA ASN A 15 -9.67 7.01 12.89
C ASN A 15 -8.19 6.67 13.10
N PRO A 16 -7.27 7.54 12.66
CA PRO A 16 -5.86 7.36 12.97
C PRO A 16 -5.62 7.48 14.47
N ILE A 17 -4.65 6.75 14.98
CA ILE A 17 -4.16 6.85 16.35
C ILE A 17 -2.97 7.81 16.33
N PRO A 18 -3.04 9.00 16.95
CA PRO A 18 -1.97 9.97 16.90
C PRO A 18 -0.64 9.40 17.41
N THR A 19 0.47 9.85 16.82
CA THR A 19 1.81 9.54 17.28
C THR A 19 2.37 10.69 18.13
N SER A 20 3.52 10.47 18.77
CA SER A 20 4.28 11.53 19.46
C SER A 20 5.14 12.37 18.52
N PHE A 21 5.18 12.04 17.22
CA PHE A 21 5.94 12.79 16.23
C PHE A 21 5.37 14.18 15.99
N LYS A 22 6.23 15.08 15.57
CA LYS A 22 5.86 16.45 15.13
C LYS A 22 6.29 16.64 13.70
N LYS A 23 5.56 17.45 12.97
CA LYS A 23 5.95 17.94 11.66
C LYS A 23 7.33 18.60 11.73
N THR A 24 8.27 18.14 10.90
CA THR A 24 9.66 18.64 10.89
C THR A 24 10.36 18.31 9.57
N GLY A 25 11.53 18.92 9.37
CA GLY A 25 12.40 18.69 8.23
C GLY A 25 12.38 19.81 7.22
N LYS A 26 13.00 19.60 6.05
CA LYS A 26 13.13 20.61 4.98
C LYS A 26 13.34 19.93 3.63
N ILE A 27 12.78 20.52 2.58
CA ILE A 27 13.06 20.19 1.19
C ILE A 27 13.43 21.49 0.49
N ASP A 28 14.65 21.56 -0.05
CA ASP A 28 15.15 22.73 -0.76
C ASP A 28 14.84 22.66 -2.27
N GLU A 29 14.70 21.45 -2.79
CA GLU A 29 14.46 21.21 -4.21
C GLU A 29 13.01 21.49 -4.61
N LYS A 30 12.83 21.95 -5.84
CA LYS A 30 11.48 22.09 -6.43
C LYS A 30 10.91 20.71 -6.72
N ILE A 31 9.86 20.31 -6.00
CA ILE A 31 9.14 19.07 -6.25
C ILE A 31 8.19 19.24 -7.45
N LYS A 32 8.24 18.28 -8.36
CA LYS A 32 7.41 18.19 -9.56
C LYS A 32 6.47 16.99 -9.54
N CYS A 33 6.83 15.94 -8.77
CA CYS A 33 6.07 14.73 -8.65
C CYS A 33 6.01 14.27 -7.20
N ILE A 34 4.83 13.78 -6.77
CA ILE A 34 4.66 13.10 -5.49
C ILE A 34 4.22 11.67 -5.75
N LEU A 35 4.96 10.72 -5.20
CA LEU A 35 4.62 9.30 -5.21
C LEU A 35 4.21 8.88 -3.80
N PHE A 36 3.18 8.05 -3.71
CA PHE A 36 2.58 7.66 -2.44
C PHE A 36 2.65 6.14 -2.23
N ASP A 37 2.89 5.72 -0.99
CA ASP A 37 2.38 4.45 -0.51
C ASP A 37 0.87 4.56 -0.26
N ILE A 38 0.20 3.40 -0.13
CA ILE A 38 -1.25 3.34 0.09
C ILE A 38 -1.57 2.99 1.54
N TYR A 39 -1.20 1.78 1.97
CA TYR A 39 -1.64 1.20 3.24
C TYR A 39 -0.84 1.74 4.43
N GLY A 40 -1.51 2.48 5.30
CA GLY A 40 -0.89 3.23 6.39
C GLY A 40 -0.48 4.65 6.01
N THR A 41 -0.69 5.04 4.73
CA THR A 41 -0.41 6.39 4.22
C THR A 41 -1.69 7.05 3.69
N LEU A 42 -2.18 6.68 2.51
CA LEU A 42 -3.44 7.20 1.95
C LEU A 42 -4.68 6.53 2.56
N PHE A 43 -4.53 5.28 3.02
CA PHE A 43 -5.56 4.55 3.75
C PHE A 43 -5.02 4.08 5.10
N ILE A 44 -5.83 4.25 6.14
CA ILE A 44 -5.62 3.60 7.43
C ILE A 44 -5.69 2.10 7.18
N SER A 45 -4.75 1.32 7.71
CA SER A 45 -4.77 -0.14 7.70
C SER A 45 -5.10 -0.68 9.08
N GLY A 46 -6.20 -1.42 9.20
CA GLY A 46 -6.69 -1.91 10.48
C GLY A 46 -5.81 -2.98 11.14
N SER A 47 -5.05 -3.76 10.34
CA SER A 47 -4.16 -4.81 10.84
C SER A 47 -2.68 -4.42 10.81
N GLY A 48 -2.30 -3.48 9.98
CA GLY A 48 -0.92 -3.02 9.82
C GLY A 48 0.04 -4.03 9.17
N ASP A 49 -0.17 -5.32 9.36
CA ASP A 49 0.58 -6.42 8.72
C ASP A 49 -0.24 -7.72 8.81
N ILE A 50 -0.22 -8.57 7.78
CA ILE A 50 -0.94 -9.86 7.71
C ILE A 50 -0.56 -10.76 8.90
N SER A 51 0.69 -10.70 9.35
CA SER A 51 1.18 -11.46 10.52
C SER A 51 0.49 -11.11 11.85
N ILE A 52 -0.20 -9.97 11.95
CA ILE A 52 -0.98 -9.58 13.13
C ILE A 52 -2.41 -10.15 13.06
N ALA A 53 -2.91 -10.43 11.85
CA ALA A 53 -4.20 -11.08 11.64
C ALA A 53 -4.24 -12.53 12.19
N GLU A 54 -3.10 -13.22 12.25
CA GLU A 54 -2.97 -14.57 12.82
C GLU A 54 -3.40 -14.68 14.30
N LYS A 55 -3.43 -13.56 15.04
CA LYS A 55 -3.55 -13.57 16.51
C LYS A 55 -4.94 -13.24 17.06
N LYS A 56 -5.96 -12.99 16.24
CA LYS A 56 -7.28 -12.57 16.74
C LYS A 56 -8.34 -13.65 16.55
N SER A 57 -8.71 -14.34 17.63
CA SER A 57 -9.81 -15.34 17.69
C SER A 57 -11.14 -14.82 17.12
N HIS A 58 -11.40 -13.51 17.19
CA HIS A 58 -12.60 -12.90 16.60
C HIS A 58 -12.66 -13.03 15.07
N ASN A 59 -11.53 -13.00 14.39
CA ASN A 59 -11.48 -13.15 12.93
C ASN A 59 -11.76 -14.59 12.47
N ILE A 60 -11.57 -15.60 13.32
CA ILE A 60 -11.83 -17.01 12.99
C ILE A 60 -13.32 -17.24 12.75
N TYR A 61 -14.19 -16.71 13.63
CA TYR A 61 -15.64 -16.83 13.44
C TYR A 61 -16.10 -16.13 12.15
N LEU A 62 -15.62 -14.91 11.90
CA LEU A 62 -15.98 -14.18 10.69
C LEU A 62 -15.46 -14.89 9.43
N LEU A 63 -14.28 -15.49 9.48
CA LEU A 63 -13.74 -16.29 8.39
C LEU A 63 -14.59 -17.55 8.16
N GLU A 64 -15.06 -18.22 9.20
CA GLU A 64 -15.97 -19.35 9.08
C GLU A 64 -17.27 -18.97 8.36
N GLN A 65 -17.87 -17.82 8.72
CA GLN A 65 -19.04 -17.30 8.03
C GLN A 65 -18.77 -16.98 6.56
N LEU A 66 -17.59 -16.43 6.25
CA LEU A 66 -17.18 -16.18 4.87
C LEU A 66 -17.03 -17.49 4.08
N LEU A 67 -16.37 -18.51 4.66
CA LEU A 67 -16.22 -19.82 4.03
C LEU A 67 -17.59 -20.46 3.74
N LEU A 68 -18.51 -20.41 4.70
CA LEU A 68 -19.88 -20.90 4.53
C LEU A 68 -20.63 -20.16 3.41
N LYS A 69 -20.51 -18.84 3.34
CA LYS A 69 -21.09 -17.99 2.28
C LYS A 69 -20.66 -18.45 0.89
N TYR A 70 -19.40 -18.85 0.75
CA TYR A 70 -18.82 -19.32 -0.50
C TYR A 70 -18.92 -20.84 -0.73
N GLY A 71 -19.62 -21.57 0.16
CA GLY A 71 -19.78 -23.03 0.06
C GLY A 71 -18.49 -23.82 0.31
N ILE A 72 -17.49 -23.20 0.92
CA ILE A 72 -16.17 -23.79 1.18
C ILE A 72 -16.25 -24.62 2.48
N LYS A 73 -16.23 -25.94 2.35
CA LYS A 73 -16.36 -26.89 3.48
C LYS A 73 -14.99 -27.20 4.12
N ARG A 74 -14.21 -26.17 4.44
CA ARG A 74 -12.90 -26.29 5.07
C ARG A 74 -12.85 -25.46 6.35
N LYS A 75 -12.05 -25.90 7.33
CA LYS A 75 -11.92 -25.17 8.61
C LYS A 75 -11.06 -23.91 8.41
N PRO A 76 -11.37 -22.79 9.10
CA PRO A 76 -10.63 -21.51 8.97
C PRO A 76 -9.12 -21.64 9.12
N HIS A 77 -8.64 -22.36 10.15
CA HIS A 77 -7.21 -22.52 10.40
C HIS A 77 -6.49 -23.26 9.26
N ILE A 78 -7.15 -24.28 8.65
CA ILE A 78 -6.58 -25.03 7.52
C ILE A 78 -6.42 -24.10 6.30
N ILE A 79 -7.41 -23.26 6.02
CA ILE A 79 -7.36 -22.29 4.92
C ILE A 79 -6.23 -21.26 5.13
N LEU A 80 -6.04 -20.80 6.37
CA LEU A 80 -4.95 -19.87 6.70
C LEU A 80 -3.58 -20.54 6.57
N ASP A 81 -3.42 -21.76 7.08
CA ASP A 81 -2.18 -22.52 6.98
C ASP A 81 -1.80 -22.79 5.51
N ASP A 82 -2.79 -23.14 4.66
CA ASP A 82 -2.58 -23.34 3.24
C ASP A 82 -2.21 -22.01 2.55
N LEU A 83 -2.87 -20.91 2.91
CA LEU A 83 -2.55 -19.59 2.36
C LEU A 83 -1.10 -19.20 2.64
N PHE A 84 -0.68 -19.26 3.90
CA PHE A 84 0.69 -18.90 4.27
C PHE A 84 1.72 -19.84 3.68
N SER A 85 1.42 -21.14 3.65
CA SER A 85 2.30 -22.16 3.05
C SER A 85 2.45 -21.94 1.54
N ALA A 86 1.36 -21.66 0.83
CA ALA A 86 1.39 -21.40 -0.62
C ALA A 86 2.15 -20.10 -0.95
N ILE A 87 1.93 -19.03 -0.18
CA ILE A 87 2.68 -17.77 -0.34
C ILE A 87 4.17 -18.01 -0.09
N LYS A 88 4.52 -18.68 1.02
CA LYS A 88 5.91 -18.97 1.36
C LYS A 88 6.59 -19.78 0.27
N LYS A 89 5.98 -20.88 -0.17
CA LYS A 89 6.49 -21.72 -1.26
C LYS A 89 6.75 -20.88 -2.51
N LYS A 90 5.78 -20.03 -2.90
CA LYS A 90 5.92 -19.18 -4.08
C LYS A 90 7.06 -18.17 -3.93
N HIS A 91 7.19 -17.56 -2.75
CA HIS A 91 8.30 -16.66 -2.45
C HIS A 91 9.65 -17.38 -2.54
N ASP A 92 9.78 -18.61 -2.03
CA ASP A 92 11.02 -19.38 -2.08
C ASP A 92 11.39 -19.69 -3.54
N GLU A 93 10.44 -20.16 -4.36
CA GLU A 93 10.63 -20.37 -5.80
C GLU A 93 11.10 -19.10 -6.55
N MET A 94 10.61 -17.94 -6.15
CA MET A 94 10.98 -16.68 -6.77
C MET A 94 12.36 -16.19 -6.32
N ARG A 95 12.72 -16.42 -5.04
CA ARG A 95 14.06 -16.13 -4.52
C ARG A 95 15.14 -16.98 -5.21
N GLU A 96 14.85 -18.24 -5.47
CA GLU A 96 15.74 -19.12 -6.27
C GLU A 96 16.02 -18.56 -7.67
N LYS A 97 15.09 -17.76 -8.22
CA LYS A 97 15.24 -17.06 -9.50
C LYS A 97 15.91 -15.68 -9.36
N GLY A 98 16.40 -15.34 -8.16
CA GLY A 98 17.14 -14.09 -7.90
C GLY A 98 16.26 -12.88 -7.52
N ILE A 99 14.97 -13.08 -7.22
CA ILE A 99 14.11 -12.00 -6.76
C ILE A 99 14.35 -11.77 -5.26
N ASP A 100 14.82 -10.60 -4.88
CA ASP A 100 15.22 -10.26 -3.51
C ASP A 100 14.02 -10.21 -2.55
N PHE A 101 12.94 -9.55 -2.93
CA PHE A 101 11.69 -9.43 -2.18
C PHE A 101 10.51 -9.80 -3.08
N PRO A 102 10.16 -11.11 -3.15
CA PRO A 102 9.10 -11.55 -4.03
C PRO A 102 7.71 -11.06 -3.60
N GLU A 103 6.85 -10.85 -4.60
CA GLU A 103 5.42 -10.58 -4.41
C GLU A 103 4.58 -11.57 -5.22
N VAL A 104 3.47 -12.00 -4.68
CA VAL A 104 2.55 -12.95 -5.33
C VAL A 104 1.32 -12.26 -5.92
N GLU A 105 0.70 -12.89 -6.90
CA GLU A 105 -0.66 -12.56 -7.32
C GLU A 105 -1.65 -13.37 -6.44
N ILE A 106 -2.31 -12.70 -5.50
CA ILE A 106 -3.13 -13.37 -4.49
C ILE A 106 -4.32 -14.15 -5.07
N ASP A 107 -4.89 -13.70 -6.18
CA ASP A 107 -5.96 -14.42 -6.87
C ASP A 107 -5.48 -15.76 -7.43
N ARG A 108 -4.24 -15.86 -7.93
CA ARG A 108 -3.65 -17.14 -8.33
C ARG A 108 -3.38 -18.07 -7.15
N ILE A 109 -2.97 -17.52 -6.02
CA ILE A 109 -2.81 -18.32 -4.78
C ILE A 109 -4.15 -18.92 -4.38
N TRP A 110 -5.21 -18.10 -4.34
CA TRP A 110 -6.57 -18.57 -4.02
C TRP A 110 -7.13 -19.56 -5.03
N THR A 111 -6.87 -19.39 -6.34
CA THR A 111 -7.23 -20.36 -7.39
C THR A 111 -6.72 -21.75 -7.05
N ASN A 112 -5.45 -21.83 -6.64
CA ASN A 112 -4.83 -23.13 -6.30
C ASN A 112 -5.35 -23.71 -4.98
N ILE A 113 -5.56 -22.88 -3.95
CA ILE A 113 -6.02 -23.34 -2.62
C ILE A 113 -7.46 -23.84 -2.69
N LEU A 114 -8.31 -23.13 -3.44
CA LEU A 114 -9.74 -23.45 -3.54
C LEU A 114 -10.05 -24.41 -4.71
N GLU A 115 -9.03 -24.79 -5.50
CA GLU A 115 -9.15 -25.65 -6.68
C GLU A 115 -10.31 -25.20 -7.60
N ASN A 116 -10.44 -23.88 -7.75
CA ASN A 116 -11.53 -23.27 -8.51
C ASN A 116 -10.95 -22.30 -9.55
N ASN A 117 -11.28 -22.50 -10.82
CA ASN A 117 -10.82 -21.69 -11.95
C ASN A 117 -11.79 -20.56 -12.33
N ASP A 118 -12.93 -20.42 -11.64
CA ASP A 118 -13.80 -19.26 -11.80
C ASP A 118 -13.15 -18.02 -11.18
N LEU A 119 -12.53 -17.22 -12.03
CA LEU A 119 -11.79 -16.02 -11.60
C LEU A 119 -12.71 -14.97 -10.94
N ASP A 120 -13.99 -14.89 -11.32
CA ASP A 120 -14.92 -13.93 -10.69
C ASP A 120 -15.26 -14.38 -9.25
N PHE A 121 -15.48 -15.69 -9.05
CA PHE A 121 -15.65 -16.30 -7.73
C PHE A 121 -14.41 -16.06 -6.86
N ILE A 122 -13.23 -16.42 -7.36
CA ILE A 122 -11.95 -16.28 -6.64
C ILE A 122 -11.70 -14.83 -6.24
N ARG A 123 -11.88 -13.87 -7.14
CA ARG A 123 -11.64 -12.46 -6.86
C ARG A 123 -12.64 -11.88 -5.85
N LYS A 124 -13.89 -12.28 -5.89
CA LYS A 124 -14.88 -11.90 -4.88
C LYS A 124 -14.49 -12.42 -3.51
N PHE A 125 -14.17 -13.71 -3.42
CA PHE A 125 -13.69 -14.30 -2.17
C PHE A 125 -12.44 -13.61 -1.62
N ALA A 126 -11.40 -13.43 -2.45
CA ALA A 126 -10.15 -12.81 -2.05
C ALA A 126 -10.33 -11.38 -1.53
N VAL A 127 -11.22 -10.59 -2.13
CA VAL A 127 -11.52 -9.23 -1.67
C VAL A 127 -12.23 -9.24 -0.33
N GLU A 128 -13.25 -10.08 -0.16
CA GLU A 128 -13.97 -10.16 1.11
C GLU A 128 -13.08 -10.70 2.22
N PHE A 129 -12.25 -11.70 1.91
CA PHE A 129 -11.24 -12.20 2.84
C PHE A 129 -10.29 -11.07 3.30
N GLU A 130 -9.73 -10.32 2.35
CA GLU A 130 -8.81 -9.22 2.67
C GLU A 130 -9.50 -8.15 3.53
N MET A 131 -10.70 -7.72 3.16
CA MET A 131 -11.42 -6.70 3.94
C MET A 131 -11.80 -7.16 5.33
N LEU A 132 -11.98 -8.48 5.52
CA LEU A 132 -12.23 -9.09 6.83
C LEU A 132 -10.98 -9.10 7.70
N VAL A 133 -9.83 -9.48 7.14
CA VAL A 133 -8.59 -9.65 7.92
C VAL A 133 -7.79 -8.36 8.05
N SER A 134 -7.90 -7.46 7.08
CA SER A 134 -7.16 -6.19 6.99
C SER A 134 -8.08 -5.05 6.54
N PRO A 135 -9.07 -4.65 7.35
CA PRO A 135 -9.98 -3.58 6.98
C PRO A 135 -9.21 -2.27 6.76
N VAL A 136 -9.65 -1.51 5.76
CA VAL A 136 -9.04 -0.23 5.39
C VAL A 136 -10.07 0.89 5.39
N TYR A 137 -9.63 2.11 5.68
CA TYR A 137 -10.45 3.32 5.61
C TYR A 137 -9.61 4.51 5.14
N PRO A 138 -10.15 5.49 4.41
CA PRO A 138 -9.36 6.65 3.98
C PRO A 138 -8.69 7.36 5.15
N MET A 139 -7.41 7.71 4.98
CA MET A 139 -6.73 8.60 5.91
C MET A 139 -7.37 10.00 5.82
N PRO A 140 -7.53 10.74 6.92
CA PRO A 140 -8.00 12.12 6.88
C PRO A 140 -7.23 12.94 5.85
N HIS A 141 -7.90 13.86 5.20
CA HIS A 141 -7.38 14.78 4.18
C HIS A 141 -6.80 14.13 2.91
N THR A 142 -6.98 12.80 2.71
CA THR A 142 -6.50 12.13 1.48
C THR A 142 -7.09 12.76 0.22
N ARG A 143 -8.40 13.04 0.19
CA ARG A 143 -9.03 13.68 -0.97
C ARG A 143 -8.55 15.11 -1.15
N ASP A 144 -8.47 15.87 -0.07
CA ASP A 144 -8.02 17.28 -0.09
C ASP A 144 -6.58 17.38 -0.61
N LEU A 145 -5.70 16.49 -0.14
CA LEU A 145 -4.34 16.35 -0.64
C LEU A 145 -4.30 16.10 -2.16
N LEU A 146 -5.06 15.10 -2.65
CA LEU A 146 -5.03 14.73 -4.06
C LEU A 146 -5.59 15.86 -4.96
N PHE A 147 -6.65 16.55 -4.52
CA PHE A 147 -7.16 17.71 -5.23
C PHE A 147 -6.17 18.88 -5.23
N ALA A 148 -5.55 19.16 -4.09
CA ALA A 148 -4.54 20.22 -4.01
C ALA A 148 -3.31 19.92 -4.88
N CYS A 149 -2.88 18.65 -4.98
CA CYS A 149 -1.83 18.23 -5.92
C CYS A 149 -2.24 18.52 -7.37
N LYS A 150 -3.47 18.17 -7.75
CA LYS A 150 -4.01 18.39 -9.08
C LYS A 150 -4.08 19.87 -9.43
N ASP A 151 -4.60 20.71 -8.51
CA ASP A 151 -4.71 22.16 -8.68
C ASP A 151 -3.33 22.81 -8.78
N SER A 152 -2.34 22.29 -8.06
CA SER A 152 -0.94 22.72 -8.12
C SER A 152 -0.18 22.16 -9.34
N LYS A 153 -0.84 21.40 -10.22
CA LYS A 153 -0.23 20.72 -11.39
C LYS A 153 0.95 19.80 -11.03
N LEU A 154 0.95 19.29 -9.82
CA LEU A 154 1.92 18.27 -9.39
C LEU A 154 1.54 16.94 -10.03
N LEU A 155 2.52 16.27 -10.63
CA LEU A 155 2.34 14.90 -11.08
C LEU A 155 2.21 13.99 -9.85
N THR A 156 1.25 13.06 -9.85
CA THR A 156 1.07 12.12 -8.75
C THR A 156 1.09 10.67 -9.22
N GLY A 157 1.64 9.79 -8.39
CA GLY A 157 1.70 8.36 -8.66
C GLY A 157 1.70 7.53 -7.38
N ILE A 158 1.84 6.24 -7.53
CA ILE A 158 1.81 5.26 -6.45
C ILE A 158 2.93 4.24 -6.63
N ILE A 159 3.62 3.91 -5.53
CA ILE A 159 4.44 2.71 -5.40
C ILE A 159 4.01 2.00 -4.12
N SER A 160 3.32 0.87 -4.23
CA SER A 160 2.78 0.18 -3.06
C SER A 160 2.84 -1.34 -3.19
N ASN A 161 3.08 -2.01 -2.07
CA ASN A 161 2.78 -3.44 -1.95
C ASN A 161 1.27 -3.59 -1.97
N ALA A 162 0.72 -4.08 -3.08
CA ALA A 162 -0.69 -4.02 -3.38
C ALA A 162 -1.12 -5.20 -4.23
N GLN A 163 -2.42 -5.43 -4.29
CA GLN A 163 -3.02 -6.52 -5.04
C GLN A 163 -4.08 -6.00 -6.04
N PHE A 164 -4.63 -6.90 -6.85
CA PHE A 164 -5.57 -6.57 -7.94
C PHE A 164 -6.79 -5.75 -7.51
N TYR A 165 -7.19 -5.84 -6.24
CA TYR A 165 -8.36 -5.15 -5.70
C TYR A 165 -8.06 -3.69 -5.28
N THR A 166 -6.81 -3.31 -5.13
CA THR A 166 -6.42 -1.98 -4.63
C THR A 166 -7.04 -0.81 -5.41
N PRO A 167 -7.13 -0.81 -6.75
CA PRO A 167 -7.80 0.26 -7.49
C PRO A 167 -9.29 0.42 -7.13
N TYR A 168 -9.95 -0.68 -6.78
CA TYR A 168 -11.36 -0.63 -6.39
C TYR A 168 -11.56 0.08 -5.05
N LEU A 169 -10.58 0.02 -4.12
CA LEU A 169 -10.65 0.72 -2.84
C LEU A 169 -10.77 2.23 -3.03
N PHE A 170 -10.03 2.80 -3.98
CA PHE A 170 -10.15 4.23 -4.32
C PHE A 170 -11.57 4.56 -4.77
N LYS A 171 -12.11 3.79 -5.70
CA LYS A 171 -13.47 3.98 -6.20
C LYS A 171 -14.52 3.82 -5.10
N TRP A 172 -14.39 2.79 -4.27
CA TRP A 172 -15.38 2.47 -3.25
C TRP A 172 -15.35 3.41 -2.05
N LEU A 173 -14.15 3.84 -1.62
CA LEU A 173 -13.95 4.59 -0.39
C LEU A 173 -13.77 6.09 -0.65
N LEU A 174 -13.13 6.48 -1.76
CA LEU A 174 -12.96 7.88 -2.15
C LEU A 174 -13.98 8.34 -3.21
N GLY A 175 -14.82 7.42 -3.72
CA GLY A 175 -15.88 7.74 -4.67
C GLY A 175 -15.42 8.07 -6.10
N SER A 176 -14.13 7.82 -6.42
CA SER A 176 -13.56 8.16 -7.72
C SER A 176 -12.47 7.18 -8.14
N ASP A 177 -12.32 6.97 -9.45
CA ASP A 177 -11.23 6.17 -10.00
C ASP A 177 -9.89 6.92 -9.85
N MET A 178 -8.78 6.20 -9.81
CA MET A 178 -7.44 6.74 -9.55
C MET A 178 -7.04 7.84 -10.54
N SER A 179 -7.36 7.68 -11.83
CA SER A 179 -7.09 8.71 -12.85
C SER A 179 -7.86 10.02 -12.59
N ASN A 180 -9.11 9.92 -12.17
CA ASN A 180 -9.93 11.09 -11.82
C ASN A 180 -9.42 11.79 -10.54
N LEU A 181 -8.80 11.03 -9.63
CA LEU A 181 -8.11 11.56 -8.44
C LEU A 181 -6.75 12.20 -8.76
N GLY A 182 -6.31 12.16 -10.02
CA GLY A 182 -5.10 12.84 -10.48
C GLY A 182 -3.89 11.93 -10.64
N PHE A 183 -3.98 10.63 -10.34
CA PHE A 183 -2.84 9.72 -10.52
C PHE A 183 -2.55 9.47 -12.00
N HIS A 184 -1.28 9.62 -12.38
CA HIS A 184 -0.81 9.31 -13.72
C HIS A 184 -0.72 7.80 -13.92
N ASN A 185 -1.33 7.28 -14.97
CA ASN A 185 -1.45 5.83 -15.20
C ASN A 185 -0.09 5.10 -15.23
N ASP A 186 0.93 5.70 -15.85
CA ASP A 186 2.27 5.11 -15.92
C ASP A 186 3.01 5.11 -14.59
N LEU A 187 2.55 5.87 -13.61
CA LEU A 187 3.12 5.95 -12.26
C LEU A 187 2.31 5.19 -11.21
N ILE A 188 1.35 4.35 -11.63
CA ILE A 188 0.63 3.43 -10.75
C ILE A 188 1.37 2.09 -10.73
N ILE A 189 2.27 1.91 -9.75
CA ILE A 189 3.19 0.79 -9.64
C ILE A 189 2.79 -0.07 -8.44
N PHE A 190 2.16 -1.20 -8.73
CA PHE A 190 1.72 -2.19 -7.74
C PHE A 190 2.64 -3.41 -7.77
N SER A 191 3.12 -3.84 -6.61
CA SER A 191 4.05 -4.96 -6.44
C SER A 191 3.62 -6.23 -7.17
N TYR A 192 2.35 -6.62 -7.05
CA TYR A 192 1.85 -7.86 -7.66
C TYR A 192 2.00 -7.93 -9.18
N LYS A 193 2.00 -6.77 -9.86
CA LYS A 193 2.16 -6.71 -11.33
C LYS A 193 3.59 -7.01 -11.78
N PHE A 194 4.55 -6.80 -10.91
CA PHE A 194 5.97 -6.93 -11.20
C PHE A 194 6.62 -8.14 -10.54
N GLY A 195 5.95 -8.73 -9.54
CA GLY A 195 6.51 -9.82 -8.75
C GLY A 195 7.58 -9.38 -7.74
N TYR A 196 7.72 -8.08 -7.50
CA TYR A 196 8.66 -7.50 -6.52
C TYR A 196 7.91 -6.69 -5.47
N ALA A 197 8.19 -6.94 -4.19
CA ALA A 197 7.68 -6.16 -3.08
C ALA A 197 8.71 -5.15 -2.56
N LYS A 198 8.27 -4.05 -1.97
CA LYS A 198 9.12 -3.22 -1.12
C LYS A 198 9.64 -4.08 0.06
N PRO A 199 10.90 -3.96 0.49
CA PRO A 199 11.87 -2.89 0.23
C PRO A 199 12.79 -3.10 -0.99
N SER A 200 12.47 -3.97 -1.96
CA SER A 200 13.22 -3.99 -3.22
C SER A 200 13.25 -2.60 -3.85
N THR A 201 14.40 -2.20 -4.37
CA THR A 201 14.54 -0.94 -5.10
C THR A 201 13.93 -1.01 -6.50
N PHE A 202 13.59 -2.21 -6.98
CA PHE A 202 13.09 -2.44 -8.34
C PHE A 202 11.90 -1.53 -8.70
N LEU A 203 10.88 -1.47 -7.83
CA LEU A 203 9.68 -0.65 -8.10
C LEU A 203 9.99 0.85 -8.17
N PHE A 204 10.94 1.31 -7.35
CA PHE A 204 11.38 2.71 -7.32
C PHE A 204 12.23 3.06 -8.54
N GLN A 205 13.14 2.18 -8.95
CA GLN A 205 13.94 2.34 -10.17
C GLN A 205 13.04 2.37 -11.40
N HIS A 206 12.03 1.50 -11.45
CA HIS A 206 11.03 1.49 -12.52
C HIS A 206 10.23 2.81 -12.58
N ALA A 207 9.89 3.39 -11.42
CA ALA A 207 9.27 4.72 -11.35
C ALA A 207 10.23 5.80 -11.86
N ALA A 208 11.49 5.76 -11.45
CA ALA A 208 12.52 6.74 -11.87
C ALA A 208 12.73 6.72 -13.39
N GLU A 209 12.81 5.54 -14.01
CA GLU A 209 12.91 5.40 -15.47
C GLU A 209 11.74 6.07 -16.19
N ARG A 210 10.49 5.84 -15.71
CA ARG A 210 9.30 6.47 -16.30
C ARG A 210 9.30 7.99 -16.11
N LEU A 211 9.71 8.47 -14.93
CA LEU A 211 9.80 9.90 -14.64
C LEU A 211 10.90 10.59 -15.48
N ASN A 212 12.02 9.93 -15.68
CA ASN A 212 13.10 10.43 -16.56
C ASN A 212 12.61 10.60 -18.01
N ASN A 213 11.78 9.67 -18.50
CA ASN A 213 11.14 9.81 -19.82
C ASN A 213 10.16 11.01 -19.89
N MET A 214 9.68 11.49 -18.73
CA MET A 214 8.86 12.70 -18.59
C MET A 214 9.69 13.95 -18.26
N ASN A 215 11.04 13.89 -18.34
CA ASN A 215 11.97 14.95 -17.96
C ASN A 215 11.84 15.41 -16.49
N ILE A 216 11.55 14.47 -15.59
CA ILE A 216 11.51 14.68 -14.15
C ILE A 216 12.65 13.89 -13.51
N ARG A 217 13.62 14.62 -12.92
CA ARG A 217 14.77 14.02 -12.22
C ARG A 217 14.37 13.52 -10.85
N GLU A 218 15.10 12.54 -10.34
CA GLU A 218 14.84 11.88 -9.04
C GLU A 218 14.76 12.86 -7.87
N ASN A 219 15.63 13.87 -7.82
CA ASN A 219 15.65 14.88 -6.75
C ASN A 219 14.43 15.84 -6.77
N SER A 220 13.64 15.83 -7.85
CA SER A 220 12.37 16.56 -7.95
C SER A 220 11.15 15.70 -7.64
N VAL A 221 11.37 14.47 -7.14
CA VAL A 221 10.34 13.53 -6.73
C VAL A 221 10.30 13.42 -5.23
N LEU A 222 9.12 13.54 -4.63
CA LEU A 222 8.89 13.28 -3.22
C LEU A 222 8.13 11.96 -3.08
N TYR A 223 8.67 11.02 -2.32
CA TYR A 223 7.97 9.80 -1.94
C TYR A 223 7.44 9.91 -0.51
N ILE A 224 6.15 9.61 -0.30
CA ILE A 224 5.48 9.66 1.00
C ILE A 224 5.06 8.25 1.40
N GLY A 225 5.55 7.77 2.55
CA GLY A 225 5.20 6.45 3.09
C GLY A 225 5.40 6.39 4.61
N ASN A 226 4.95 5.32 5.24
CA ASN A 226 4.89 5.16 6.70
C ASN A 226 5.92 4.16 7.28
N ASP A 227 6.73 3.51 6.44
CA ASP A 227 7.69 2.49 6.86
C ASP A 227 9.12 2.88 6.46
N MET A 228 10.03 3.00 7.46
CA MET A 228 11.41 3.38 7.20
C MET A 228 12.15 2.39 6.29
N LEU A 229 11.84 1.08 6.40
CA LEU A 229 12.49 0.06 5.59
C LEU A 229 11.84 -0.10 4.21
N LYS A 230 10.50 -0.18 4.17
CA LYS A 230 9.78 -0.46 2.92
C LYS A 230 9.60 0.77 2.04
N ASP A 231 9.60 1.97 2.62
CA ASP A 231 9.30 3.22 1.91
C ASP A 231 10.53 4.13 1.82
N ILE A 232 11.05 4.56 2.98
CA ILE A 232 12.10 5.59 3.02
C ILE A 232 13.43 5.07 2.48
N TYR A 233 13.81 3.85 2.85
CA TYR A 233 15.06 3.26 2.41
C TYR A 233 15.17 3.14 0.87
N PRO A 234 14.24 2.45 0.18
CA PRO A 234 14.37 2.30 -1.27
C PRO A 234 14.16 3.62 -2.03
N ALA A 235 13.30 4.52 -1.55
CA ALA A 235 13.12 5.85 -2.14
C ALA A 235 14.42 6.67 -2.10
N LYS A 236 15.11 6.71 -0.94
CA LYS A 236 16.42 7.38 -0.83
C LYS A 236 17.50 6.73 -1.67
N LYS A 237 17.51 5.40 -1.77
CA LYS A 237 18.45 4.67 -2.63
C LYS A 237 18.29 5.01 -4.10
N THR A 238 17.08 5.36 -4.52
CA THR A 238 16.76 5.80 -5.89
C THR A 238 17.03 7.30 -6.11
N GLY A 239 17.32 8.06 -5.05
CA GLY A 239 17.58 9.50 -5.15
C GLY A 239 16.33 10.39 -4.95
N PHE A 240 15.19 9.80 -4.58
CA PHE A 240 13.98 10.57 -4.28
C PHE A 240 14.10 11.31 -2.95
N LYS A 241 13.43 12.44 -2.83
CA LYS A 241 13.12 13.08 -1.54
C LYS A 241 12.08 12.24 -0.82
N THR A 242 12.12 12.26 0.50
CA THR A 242 11.32 11.35 1.31
C THR A 242 10.54 12.07 2.40
N ALA A 243 9.28 11.69 2.57
CA ALA A 243 8.43 12.10 3.67
C ALA A 243 8.00 10.86 4.47
N LEU A 244 8.37 10.79 5.75
CA LEU A 244 7.82 9.79 6.64
C LEU A 244 6.45 10.25 7.14
N PHE A 245 5.41 9.51 6.77
CA PHE A 245 4.08 9.75 7.30
C PHE A 245 3.92 9.10 8.67
N ALA A 246 3.83 9.91 9.70
CA ALA A 246 3.71 9.52 11.10
C ALA A 246 2.34 9.90 11.70
N GLY A 247 1.29 9.93 10.89
CA GLY A 247 -0.07 10.33 11.32
C GLY A 247 -0.84 9.23 12.05
N ASP A 248 -0.46 7.96 11.91
CA ASP A 248 -1.14 6.83 12.57
C ASP A 248 -0.12 5.87 13.19
N SER A 249 -0.11 5.77 14.53
CA SER A 249 0.79 4.89 15.28
C SER A 249 0.56 3.40 14.99
N ARG A 250 -0.63 3.02 14.52
CA ARG A 250 -0.97 1.63 14.15
C ARG A 250 -0.12 1.14 12.98
N SER A 251 0.15 2.01 12.03
CA SER A 251 0.84 1.68 10.79
C SER A 251 2.27 2.20 10.70
N LEU A 252 2.67 3.18 11.51
CA LEU A 252 4.04 3.71 11.53
C LEU A 252 5.06 2.63 11.87
N ARG A 253 6.11 2.48 11.05
CA ARG A 253 7.18 1.49 11.23
C ARG A 253 8.56 2.15 11.17
N MET A 254 9.15 2.37 12.34
CA MET A 254 10.48 2.98 12.46
C MET A 254 11.63 2.02 12.14
N ARG A 255 11.44 0.70 12.25
CA ARG A 255 12.43 -0.35 11.93
C ARG A 255 13.80 -0.12 12.57
N LYS A 256 13.84 0.34 13.82
CA LYS A 256 15.10 0.76 14.52
C LYS A 256 16.14 -0.36 14.60
N ASP A 257 15.69 -1.61 14.63
CA ASP A 257 16.57 -2.78 14.75
C ASP A 257 17.08 -3.28 13.38
N ASP A 258 16.59 -2.72 12.27
CA ASP A 258 17.08 -3.09 10.94
C ASP A 258 18.35 -2.29 10.59
N PRO A 259 19.45 -2.99 10.21
CA PRO A 259 20.71 -2.31 9.86
C PRO A 259 20.58 -1.26 8.75
N LYS A 260 19.64 -1.45 7.79
CA LYS A 260 19.39 -0.50 6.71
C LYS A 260 18.74 0.80 7.20
N CYS A 261 18.10 0.76 8.38
CA CYS A 261 17.39 1.89 8.97
C CYS A 261 18.17 2.60 10.08
N LYS A 262 19.30 2.02 10.58
CA LYS A 262 20.04 2.51 11.74
C LYS A 262 20.46 3.99 11.65
N ASN A 263 20.88 4.45 10.47
CA ASN A 263 21.33 5.84 10.22
C ASN A 263 20.47 6.51 9.14
N LEU A 264 19.26 5.99 8.91
CA LEU A 264 18.36 6.50 7.90
C LEU A 264 17.42 7.52 8.53
N SER A 265 17.26 8.66 7.88
CA SER A 265 16.24 9.66 8.21
C SER A 265 15.47 10.05 6.96
N ALA A 266 14.19 10.34 7.09
CA ALA A 266 13.42 11.00 6.04
C ALA A 266 13.82 12.49 5.96
N ASP A 267 13.61 13.12 4.80
CA ASP A 267 13.89 14.55 4.62
C ASP A 267 12.87 15.39 5.40
N ILE A 268 11.63 14.93 5.44
CA ILE A 268 10.57 15.53 6.25
C ILE A 268 9.75 14.46 6.98
N ILE A 269 9.09 14.87 8.07
CA ILE A 269 8.10 14.07 8.79
C ILE A 269 6.76 14.81 8.73
N LEU A 270 5.69 14.07 8.38
CA LEU A 270 4.33 14.55 8.32
C LEU A 270 3.47 13.78 9.33
N THR A 271 2.61 14.48 10.06
CA THR A 271 1.59 13.88 10.94
C THR A 271 0.17 14.03 10.37
N ASP A 272 0.04 14.80 9.30
CA ASP A 272 -1.16 14.96 8.49
C ASP A 272 -0.72 15.10 7.02
N LEU A 273 -1.45 14.49 6.11
CA LEU A 273 -1.09 14.44 4.69
C LEU A 273 -1.02 15.84 4.05
N ILE A 274 -1.93 16.74 4.42
CA ILE A 274 -1.99 18.09 3.82
C ILE A 274 -0.77 18.96 4.19
N GLN A 275 -0.06 18.63 5.27
CA GLN A 275 1.16 19.32 5.70
C GLN A 275 2.29 19.27 4.67
N VAL A 276 2.20 18.39 3.68
CA VAL A 276 3.22 18.31 2.60
C VAL A 276 3.40 19.66 1.91
N PHE A 277 2.33 20.45 1.76
CA PHE A 277 2.38 21.75 1.12
C PHE A 277 3.14 22.83 1.92
N ASP A 278 3.41 22.60 3.20
CA ASP A 278 4.26 23.47 4.02
C ASP A 278 5.76 23.33 3.68
N PHE A 279 6.13 22.23 2.99
CA PHE A 279 7.52 21.88 2.69
C PHE A 279 7.88 21.94 1.22
N ILE A 280 6.88 21.88 0.32
CA ILE A 280 7.12 21.94 -1.11
C ILE A 280 6.75 23.32 -1.64
N ASN A 281 7.67 23.95 -2.35
CA ASN A 281 7.43 25.26 -2.96
C ASN A 281 6.54 25.08 -4.21
N CYS A 282 5.22 25.14 -4.01
CA CYS A 282 4.21 25.20 -5.08
C CYS A 282 4.00 26.64 -5.58
N LYS A 283 5.03 27.50 -5.61
CA LYS A 283 4.87 28.82 -6.22
C LYS A 283 4.80 28.64 -7.74
N SER A 284 3.62 29.00 -8.25
CA SER A 284 3.26 29.13 -9.66
C SER A 284 4.24 29.97 -10.46
#